data_4b4b9b81b1a18069f51c40e1ad0198fb
#
_entry.id   4b4b9b81b1a18069f51c40e1ad0198fb
#
_cell.length_a   1.000
_cell.length_b   1.000
_cell.length_c   1.000
_cell.angle_alpha   90.00
_cell.angle_beta   90.00
_cell.angle_gamma   90.00
#
_symmetry.space_group_name_H-M   'P 1'
#
loop_
_entity.id
_entity.type
_entity.pdbx_description
1 polymer ?
#
loop_
_entity_poly.entity_id
_entity_poly.type
_entity_poly.pdbx_seq_one_letter_code
_entity_poly.pdbx_strand_id
1 'polypeptide(L)'
;SLTGLLNRNEFEKRLRKILKSFRRYDVHTLLFLDLDQFKIINDTCGHGAGDDLLRQVTALLNSKLRTRDTLARLGGDEFGIILEHCPEEEALQVANTLRELVQDFRFQWHDRTFSIGVSIGLYSINRANQILEDVLNAADNACRVAKNQGRNQVQIYHEEDFTAQDNDETQWLPRIQNAIANQNLCLYFQPIVAISHSSNLKEHGEILVRLYGEKNQLILPNSFLPIAERYHQMVEIDRWVIKESLELINIRLKQQSRGMYVINLSAHALSNENFLDYVINHLNQQAFHPSNICFEITENIALADLQRVVTFIVALKNLGCRFSMDDFGGNLTSFSYLKNIPIDY
;
A
#
# COMPACT_ATOMS: atom_id res chain seq x y z
N SER A 1 11.40 20.43 2.67
CA SER A 1 10.80 19.19 3.21
C SER A 1 10.13 19.47 4.54
N LEU A 2 9.07 18.77 4.87
CA LEU A 2 8.28 18.96 6.11
C LEU A 2 9.13 18.79 7.38
N THR A 3 9.99 17.78 7.40
CA THR A 3 10.78 17.36 8.56
C THR A 3 12.24 17.81 8.53
N GLY A 4 12.70 18.39 7.40
CA GLY A 4 14.12 18.72 7.21
C GLY A 4 15.05 17.51 6.97
N LEU A 5 14.52 16.28 7.06
CA LEU A 5 15.29 15.06 6.83
C LEU A 5 15.61 14.83 5.35
N LEU A 6 16.52 13.90 5.11
CA LEU A 6 16.77 13.33 3.78
C LEU A 6 15.50 12.66 3.27
N ASN A 7 15.29 12.72 1.95
CA ASN A 7 14.24 11.97 1.28
C ASN A 7 14.73 10.56 0.89
N ARG A 8 13.82 9.72 0.38
CA ARG A 8 14.10 8.37 -0.09
C ARG A 8 15.28 8.30 -1.06
N ASN A 9 15.31 9.17 -2.08
CA ASN A 9 16.36 9.16 -3.09
C ASN A 9 17.77 9.41 -2.50
N GLU A 10 17.88 10.34 -1.57
CA GLU A 10 19.18 10.66 -0.95
C GLU A 10 19.58 9.57 0.07
N PHE A 11 18.61 8.97 0.76
CA PHE A 11 18.83 7.82 1.61
C PHE A 11 19.37 6.62 0.84
N GLU A 12 18.74 6.27 -0.27
CA GLU A 12 19.18 5.18 -1.16
C GLU A 12 20.56 5.43 -1.74
N LYS A 13 20.91 6.68 -2.11
CA LYS A 13 22.26 7.02 -2.54
C LYS A 13 23.30 6.78 -1.45
N ARG A 14 23.00 7.14 -0.19
CA ARG A 14 23.90 6.90 0.93
C ARG A 14 24.07 5.42 1.19
N LEU A 15 22.97 4.67 1.25
CA LEU A 15 23.01 3.22 1.43
C LEU A 15 23.80 2.54 0.30
N ARG A 16 23.58 2.93 -0.97
CA ARG A 16 24.34 2.41 -2.11
C ARG A 16 25.84 2.72 -1.99
N LYS A 17 26.22 3.89 -1.45
CA LYS A 17 27.60 4.24 -1.21
C LYS A 17 28.23 3.32 -0.13
N ILE A 18 27.54 3.06 0.95
CA ILE A 18 27.95 2.15 2.02
C ILE A 18 28.15 0.75 1.46
N LEU A 19 27.18 0.21 0.72
CA LEU A 19 27.25 -1.13 0.12
C LEU A 19 28.45 -1.26 -0.85
N LYS A 20 28.75 -0.21 -1.63
CA LYS A 20 29.90 -0.20 -2.54
C LYS A 20 31.26 -0.07 -1.83
N SER A 21 31.31 0.62 -0.70
CA SER A 21 32.56 0.83 0.07
C SER A 21 32.78 -0.24 1.16
N PHE A 22 31.95 -1.24 1.24
CA PHE A 22 31.91 -2.27 2.26
C PHE A 22 33.25 -3.05 2.32
N ARG A 23 33.86 -3.14 3.49
CA ARG A 23 35.10 -3.87 3.74
C ARG A 23 34.81 -5.16 4.55
N ARG A 24 35.75 -6.11 4.53
CA ARG A 24 35.61 -7.47 5.09
C ARG A 24 35.13 -7.55 6.55
N TYR A 25 35.33 -6.50 7.33
CA TYR A 25 34.96 -6.46 8.76
C TYR A 25 33.97 -5.32 9.07
N ASP A 26 33.45 -4.65 8.05
CA ASP A 26 32.42 -3.64 8.27
C ASP A 26 31.10 -4.34 8.63
N VAL A 27 30.39 -3.76 9.58
CA VAL A 27 29.04 -4.17 9.93
C VAL A 27 28.22 -2.89 10.04
N HIS A 28 27.15 -2.81 9.28
CA HIS A 28 26.21 -1.71 9.35
C HIS A 28 24.82 -2.29 9.58
N THR A 29 23.89 -1.50 10.08
CA THR A 29 22.51 -1.95 10.26
C THR A 29 21.55 -0.94 9.64
N LEU A 30 20.59 -1.47 8.90
CA LEU A 30 19.45 -0.73 8.38
C LEU A 30 18.24 -0.95 9.29
N LEU A 31 17.60 0.15 9.70
CA LEU A 31 16.30 0.11 10.36
C LEU A 31 15.26 0.73 9.42
N PHE A 32 14.15 0.04 9.25
CA PHE A 32 12.95 0.55 8.62
C PHE A 32 11.88 0.74 9.69
N LEU A 33 11.34 1.95 9.81
CA LEU A 33 10.39 2.31 10.86
C LEU A 33 9.09 2.79 10.24
N ASP A 34 7.97 2.43 10.87
CA ASP A 34 6.65 2.89 10.48
C ASP A 34 5.83 3.25 11.73
N LEU A 35 5.24 4.44 11.74
CA LEU A 35 4.46 4.92 12.88
C LEU A 35 3.10 4.22 12.93
N ASP A 36 2.87 3.49 14.00
CA ASP A 36 1.62 2.75 14.17
C ASP A 36 0.43 3.69 14.31
N GLN A 37 -0.62 3.42 13.53
CA GLN A 37 -1.89 4.14 13.61
C GLN A 37 -1.81 5.65 13.28
N PHE A 38 -0.76 6.11 12.57
CA PHE A 38 -0.61 7.51 12.15
C PHE A 38 -1.86 8.04 11.42
N LYS A 39 -2.46 7.20 10.57
CA LYS A 39 -3.69 7.54 9.84
C LYS A 39 -4.82 7.96 10.78
N ILE A 40 -4.97 7.35 11.95
CA ILE A 40 -6.03 7.72 12.92
C ILE A 40 -5.89 9.18 13.37
N ILE A 41 -4.66 9.67 13.54
CA ILE A 41 -4.42 11.06 13.94
C ILE A 41 -4.79 12.01 12.80
N ASN A 42 -4.42 11.68 11.56
CA ASN A 42 -4.83 12.44 10.39
C ASN A 42 -6.35 12.48 10.23
N ASP A 43 -7.00 11.33 10.34
CA ASP A 43 -8.46 11.21 10.18
C ASP A 43 -9.23 11.92 11.31
N THR A 44 -8.65 11.99 12.52
CA THR A 44 -9.29 12.59 13.71
C THR A 44 -9.03 14.07 13.85
N CYS A 45 -7.82 14.54 13.49
CA CYS A 45 -7.34 15.89 13.78
C CYS A 45 -6.94 16.67 12.52
N GLY A 46 -6.99 16.04 11.35
CA GLY A 46 -6.57 16.62 10.08
C GLY A 46 -5.06 16.51 9.82
N HIS A 47 -4.66 16.71 8.57
CA HIS A 47 -3.26 16.58 8.12
C HIS A 47 -2.29 17.54 8.83
N GLY A 48 -2.77 18.69 9.30
CA GLY A 48 -1.93 19.63 10.09
C GLY A 48 -1.42 19.01 11.39
N ALA A 49 -2.24 18.19 12.06
CA ALA A 49 -1.85 17.45 13.25
C ALA A 49 -0.81 16.37 12.93
N GLY A 50 -1.04 15.62 11.84
CA GLY A 50 -0.07 14.62 11.37
C GLY A 50 1.27 15.23 10.98
N ASP A 51 1.27 16.38 10.33
CA ASP A 51 2.49 17.11 9.98
C ASP A 51 3.27 17.55 11.22
N ASP A 52 2.59 18.01 12.25
CA ASP A 52 3.23 18.44 13.50
C ASP A 52 3.76 17.22 14.28
N LEU A 53 2.98 16.14 14.33
CA LEU A 53 3.44 14.86 14.90
C LEU A 53 4.72 14.38 14.20
N LEU A 54 4.77 14.39 12.88
CA LEU A 54 5.96 13.98 12.11
C LEU A 54 7.19 14.83 12.43
N ARG A 55 7.02 16.15 12.65
CA ARG A 55 8.13 17.05 13.08
C ARG A 55 8.63 16.68 14.47
N GLN A 56 7.70 16.46 15.41
CA GLN A 56 8.05 16.13 16.80
C GLN A 56 8.72 14.75 16.88
N VAL A 57 8.17 13.73 16.22
CA VAL A 57 8.78 12.41 16.15
C VAL A 57 10.17 12.45 15.48
N THR A 58 10.32 13.23 14.41
CA THR A 58 11.63 13.45 13.77
C THR A 58 12.67 13.97 14.76
N ALA A 59 12.32 15.01 15.53
CA ALA A 59 13.22 15.56 16.54
C ALA A 59 13.56 14.53 17.63
N LEU A 60 12.56 13.75 18.02
CA LEU A 60 12.69 12.69 19.02
C LEU A 60 13.65 11.60 18.56
N LEU A 61 13.45 11.03 17.36
CA LEU A 61 14.31 10.00 16.79
C LEU A 61 15.75 10.53 16.60
N ASN A 62 15.90 11.74 16.07
CA ASN A 62 17.21 12.33 15.84
C ASN A 62 18.02 12.57 17.11
N SER A 63 17.35 12.77 18.26
CA SER A 63 18.00 13.03 19.56
C SER A 63 18.81 11.83 20.09
N LYS A 64 18.55 10.62 19.58
CA LYS A 64 19.21 9.36 20.01
C LYS A 64 20.21 8.82 18.99
N LEU A 65 20.32 9.43 17.83
CA LEU A 65 21.23 9.02 16.78
C LEU A 65 22.57 9.76 16.87
N ARG A 66 23.63 9.07 16.47
CA ARG A 66 24.98 9.63 16.40
C ARG A 66 25.14 10.47 15.14
N THR A 67 26.10 11.39 15.12
CA THR A 67 26.36 12.29 13.96
C THR A 67 26.66 11.51 12.66
N ARG A 68 27.19 10.29 12.78
CA ARG A 68 27.49 9.42 11.63
C ARG A 68 26.27 8.65 11.13
N ASP A 69 25.26 8.48 11.97
CA ASP A 69 24.06 7.76 11.59
C ASP A 69 23.20 8.61 10.65
N THR A 70 22.47 7.97 9.79
CA THR A 70 21.61 8.64 8.81
C THR A 70 20.17 8.42 9.18
N LEU A 71 19.39 9.49 9.35
CA LEU A 71 17.94 9.45 9.47
C LEU A 71 17.30 10.09 8.22
N ALA A 72 16.31 9.41 7.67
CA ALA A 72 15.55 9.87 6.51
C ALA A 72 14.05 9.63 6.70
N ARG A 73 13.24 10.42 6.03
CA ARG A 73 11.82 10.14 5.85
C ARG A 73 11.61 9.58 4.45
N LEU A 74 11.12 8.33 4.38
CA LEU A 74 11.01 7.59 3.11
C LEU A 74 9.69 7.88 2.39
N GLY A 75 8.64 8.17 3.15
CA GLY A 75 7.31 8.52 2.64
C GLY A 75 6.30 8.53 3.78
N GLY A 76 5.20 9.23 3.67
CA GLY A 76 4.13 9.20 4.67
C GLY A 76 4.60 9.22 6.13
N ASP A 77 4.39 8.12 6.82
CA ASP A 77 4.79 7.79 8.20
C ASP A 77 6.02 6.88 8.30
N GLU A 78 6.71 6.64 7.19
CA GLU A 78 7.87 5.76 7.10
C GLU A 78 9.19 6.51 7.27
N PHE A 79 10.08 5.95 8.08
CA PHE A 79 11.43 6.45 8.30
C PHE A 79 12.47 5.34 8.02
N GLY A 80 13.64 5.75 7.55
CA GLY A 80 14.79 4.89 7.39
C GLY A 80 15.96 5.38 8.23
N ILE A 81 16.66 4.46 8.91
CA ILE A 81 17.87 4.78 9.66
C ILE A 81 18.99 3.84 9.21
N ILE A 82 20.15 4.43 8.91
CA ILE A 82 21.39 3.67 8.70
C ILE A 82 22.28 3.89 9.90
N LEU A 83 22.55 2.83 10.63
CA LEU A 83 23.52 2.80 11.74
C LEU A 83 24.87 2.33 11.20
N GLU A 84 25.80 3.27 11.04
CA GLU A 84 27.14 2.94 10.49
C GLU A 84 28.03 2.33 11.57
N HIS A 85 28.75 1.24 11.21
CA HIS A 85 29.61 0.46 12.10
C HIS A 85 28.89 0.06 13.40
N CYS A 86 27.70 -0.50 13.24
CA CYS A 86 26.83 -0.91 14.33
C CYS A 86 26.42 -2.37 14.13
N PRO A 87 26.95 -3.30 14.96
CA PRO A 87 26.52 -4.70 14.95
C PRO A 87 25.07 -4.87 15.36
N GLU A 88 24.49 -6.00 15.00
CA GLU A 88 23.07 -6.31 15.20
C GLU A 88 22.62 -6.14 16.66
N GLU A 89 23.39 -6.63 17.62
CA GLU A 89 23.07 -6.53 19.04
C GLU A 89 22.99 -5.08 19.54
N GLU A 90 23.95 -4.23 19.12
CA GLU A 90 23.93 -2.81 19.45
C GLU A 90 22.77 -2.10 18.72
N ALA A 91 22.55 -2.46 17.47
CA ALA A 91 21.46 -1.88 16.67
C ALA A 91 20.09 -2.25 17.24
N LEU A 92 19.91 -3.46 17.76
CA LEU A 92 18.71 -3.89 18.45
C LEU A 92 18.44 -3.06 19.70
N GLN A 93 19.47 -2.73 20.48
CA GLN A 93 19.34 -1.84 21.63
C GLN A 93 18.94 -0.42 21.23
N VAL A 94 19.55 0.11 20.16
CA VAL A 94 19.17 1.41 19.59
C VAL A 94 17.70 1.38 19.12
N ALA A 95 17.31 0.36 18.36
CA ALA A 95 15.96 0.21 17.86
C ALA A 95 14.91 0.15 18.99
N ASN A 96 15.17 -0.64 20.05
CA ASN A 96 14.29 -0.69 21.21
C ASN A 96 14.23 0.66 21.95
N THR A 97 15.35 1.37 22.08
CA THR A 97 15.37 2.72 22.68
C THR A 97 14.51 3.68 21.88
N LEU A 98 14.60 3.65 20.55
CA LEU A 98 13.75 4.48 19.67
C LEU A 98 12.28 4.11 19.79
N ARG A 99 11.96 2.81 19.84
CA ARG A 99 10.59 2.31 20.02
C ARG A 99 9.99 2.80 21.35
N GLU A 100 10.71 2.62 22.46
CA GLU A 100 10.28 3.06 23.78
C GLU A 100 10.08 4.57 23.84
N LEU A 101 10.99 5.32 23.25
CA LEU A 101 10.91 6.77 23.17
C LEU A 101 9.64 7.25 22.44
N VAL A 102 9.26 6.58 21.34
CA VAL A 102 8.03 6.88 20.61
C VAL A 102 6.80 6.43 21.41
N GLN A 103 6.86 5.26 22.05
CA GLN A 103 5.77 4.74 22.89
C GLN A 103 5.46 5.63 24.09
N ASP A 104 6.49 6.21 24.72
CA ASP A 104 6.35 7.08 25.87
C ASP A 104 5.96 8.51 25.49
N PHE A 105 6.15 8.84 24.21
CA PHE A 105 5.79 10.16 23.70
C PHE A 105 4.28 10.38 23.75
N ARG A 106 3.87 11.58 24.20
CA ARG A 106 2.47 11.99 24.23
C ARG A 106 2.29 13.19 23.32
N PHE A 107 1.68 12.93 22.18
CA PHE A 107 1.35 13.98 21.22
C PHE A 107 0.12 14.75 21.69
N GLN A 108 0.30 16.04 21.94
CA GLN A 108 -0.80 16.94 22.30
C GLN A 108 -1.23 17.75 21.09
N TRP A 109 -2.53 17.72 20.80
CA TRP A 109 -3.12 18.54 19.75
C TRP A 109 -4.43 19.15 20.26
N HIS A 110 -4.42 20.48 20.49
CA HIS A 110 -5.48 21.18 21.22
C HIS A 110 -5.77 20.48 22.58
N ASP A 111 -7.02 20.12 22.81
CA ASP A 111 -7.47 19.49 24.07
C ASP A 111 -7.34 17.94 24.05
N ARG A 112 -6.67 17.37 23.05
CA ARG A 112 -6.51 15.91 22.90
C ARG A 112 -5.07 15.49 23.07
N THR A 113 -4.89 14.33 23.70
CA THR A 113 -3.59 13.68 23.85
C THR A 113 -3.63 12.31 23.17
N PHE A 114 -2.65 12.03 22.33
CA PHE A 114 -2.51 10.78 21.63
C PHE A 114 -1.22 10.07 22.06
N SER A 115 -1.27 8.74 22.13
CA SER A 115 -0.10 7.88 22.21
C SER A 115 0.05 7.16 20.86
N ILE A 116 1.28 7.02 20.40
CA ILE A 116 1.62 6.30 19.17
C ILE A 116 2.66 5.25 19.46
N GLY A 117 2.70 4.21 18.65
CA GLY A 117 3.77 3.23 18.60
C GLY A 117 4.61 3.39 17.35
N VAL A 118 5.66 2.60 17.24
CA VAL A 118 6.45 2.45 16.03
C VAL A 118 6.83 0.99 15.86
N SER A 119 6.56 0.44 14.68
CA SER A 119 7.01 -0.88 14.27
C SER A 119 8.33 -0.75 13.53
N ILE A 120 9.32 -1.54 13.90
CA ILE A 120 10.70 -1.42 13.40
C ILE A 120 11.17 -2.74 12.82
N GLY A 121 11.63 -2.74 11.57
CA GLY A 121 12.36 -3.81 10.94
C GLY A 121 13.86 -3.54 10.96
N LEU A 122 14.67 -4.52 11.36
CA LEU A 122 16.11 -4.44 11.46
C LEU A 122 16.76 -5.42 10.48
N TYR A 123 17.69 -4.94 9.66
CA TYR A 123 18.49 -5.75 8.77
C TYR A 123 19.99 -5.48 8.97
N SER A 124 20.75 -6.54 9.23
CA SER A 124 22.20 -6.47 9.44
C SER A 124 22.96 -6.58 8.11
N ILE A 125 23.69 -5.54 7.72
CA ILE A 125 24.54 -5.49 6.52
C ILE A 125 25.93 -5.98 6.93
N ASN A 126 26.22 -7.26 6.69
CA ASN A 126 27.43 -7.94 7.12
C ASN A 126 28.21 -8.65 6.00
N ARG A 127 27.77 -8.47 4.74
CA ARG A 127 28.37 -9.08 3.56
C ARG A 127 28.65 -8.02 2.48
N ALA A 128 29.68 -8.25 1.69
CA ALA A 128 29.96 -7.46 0.49
C ALA A 128 28.99 -7.82 -0.65
N ASN A 129 28.84 -6.92 -1.62
CA ASN A 129 28.07 -7.11 -2.85
C ASN A 129 26.56 -7.37 -2.67
N GLN A 130 25.98 -6.87 -1.58
CA GLN A 130 24.54 -6.91 -1.42
C GLN A 130 23.85 -5.90 -2.37
N ILE A 131 22.71 -6.29 -2.91
CA ILE A 131 21.89 -5.46 -3.79
C ILE A 131 21.08 -4.49 -2.91
N LEU A 132 21.00 -3.23 -3.31
CA LEU A 132 20.30 -2.19 -2.56
C LEU A 132 18.84 -2.57 -2.29
N GLU A 133 18.17 -3.04 -3.33
CA GLU A 133 16.76 -3.42 -3.31
C GLU A 133 16.51 -4.56 -2.30
N ASP A 134 17.41 -5.55 -2.25
CA ASP A 134 17.29 -6.68 -1.32
C ASP A 134 17.44 -6.23 0.13
N VAL A 135 18.39 -5.32 0.40
CA VAL A 135 18.64 -4.77 1.75
C VAL A 135 17.43 -3.95 2.23
N LEU A 136 16.86 -3.13 1.36
CA LEU A 136 15.66 -2.35 1.68
C LEU A 136 14.45 -3.25 1.92
N ASN A 137 14.22 -4.21 1.03
CA ASN A 137 13.12 -5.16 1.13
C ASN A 137 13.21 -6.02 2.40
N ALA A 138 14.42 -6.45 2.79
CA ALA A 138 14.63 -7.21 4.00
C ALA A 138 14.21 -6.43 5.26
N ALA A 139 14.63 -5.17 5.38
CA ALA A 139 14.25 -4.34 6.51
C ALA A 139 12.76 -3.98 6.52
N ASP A 140 12.16 -3.71 5.36
CA ASP A 140 10.72 -3.44 5.22
C ASP A 140 9.89 -4.68 5.57
N ASN A 141 10.28 -5.87 5.07
CA ASN A 141 9.62 -7.13 5.42
C ASN A 141 9.63 -7.38 6.93
N ALA A 142 10.78 -7.16 7.60
CA ALA A 142 10.85 -7.28 9.04
C ALA A 142 9.91 -6.29 9.74
N CYS A 143 9.83 -5.04 9.28
CA CYS A 143 8.87 -4.05 9.81
C CYS A 143 7.42 -4.51 9.63
N ARG A 144 7.07 -5.09 8.47
CA ARG A 144 5.75 -5.65 8.21
C ARG A 144 5.42 -6.81 9.15
N VAL A 145 6.38 -7.68 9.45
CA VAL A 145 6.20 -8.74 10.46
C VAL A 145 5.95 -8.15 11.84
N ALA A 146 6.70 -7.12 12.25
CA ALA A 146 6.47 -6.41 13.50
C ALA A 146 5.04 -5.86 13.59
N LYS A 147 4.51 -5.26 12.51
CA LYS A 147 3.11 -4.80 12.45
C LYS A 147 2.10 -5.94 12.61
N ASN A 148 2.34 -7.07 11.93
CA ASN A 148 1.44 -8.23 11.97
C ASN A 148 1.43 -8.95 13.31
N GLN A 149 2.53 -8.94 14.05
CA GLN A 149 2.67 -9.58 15.35
C GLN A 149 2.21 -8.73 16.55
N GLY A 150 1.52 -7.62 16.30
CA GLY A 150 0.91 -6.79 17.35
C GLY A 150 1.41 -5.36 17.41
N ARG A 151 2.24 -4.93 16.47
CA ARG A 151 2.81 -3.56 16.38
C ARG A 151 3.72 -3.22 17.55
N ASN A 152 4.26 -1.99 17.55
CA ASN A 152 5.08 -1.42 18.60
C ASN A 152 6.19 -2.36 19.08
N GLN A 153 6.92 -2.95 18.15
CA GLN A 153 8.00 -3.90 18.40
C GLN A 153 9.09 -3.81 17.34
N VAL A 154 10.24 -4.41 17.67
CA VAL A 154 11.36 -4.56 16.75
C VAL A 154 11.41 -5.99 16.25
N GLN A 155 11.50 -6.18 14.95
CA GLN A 155 11.74 -7.49 14.34
C GLN A 155 13.08 -7.46 13.60
N ILE A 156 13.91 -8.45 13.87
CA ILE A 156 15.17 -8.67 13.15
C ILE A 156 14.85 -9.51 11.92
N TYR A 157 15.43 -9.16 10.78
CA TYR A 157 15.40 -10.00 9.60
C TYR A 157 16.44 -11.10 9.72
N HIS A 158 16.03 -12.34 9.86
CA HIS A 158 16.88 -13.52 9.71
C HIS A 158 16.52 -14.26 8.42
N GLU A 159 17.52 -14.54 7.60
CA GLU A 159 17.32 -15.21 6.30
C GLU A 159 16.56 -16.55 6.46
N GLU A 160 16.75 -17.25 7.58
CA GLU A 160 16.07 -18.51 7.90
C GLU A 160 14.58 -18.34 8.21
N ASP A 161 14.18 -17.26 8.85
CA ASP A 161 12.79 -16.97 9.19
C ASP A 161 12.00 -16.50 7.96
N PHE A 162 12.69 -15.88 7.00
CA PHE A 162 12.14 -15.32 5.79
C PHE A 162 12.31 -16.24 4.57
N THR A 163 13.22 -17.21 4.58
CA THR A 163 13.26 -18.30 3.59
C THR A 163 12.00 -19.17 3.65
N ALA A 164 11.35 -19.28 4.80
CA ALA A 164 10.01 -19.86 4.88
C ALA A 164 8.94 -18.95 4.21
N GLN A 165 9.11 -17.61 4.25
CA GLN A 165 8.24 -16.63 3.56
C GLN A 165 8.70 -16.34 2.12
N ASP A 166 10.01 -16.39 1.82
CA ASP A 166 10.55 -16.27 0.45
C ASP A 166 10.36 -17.57 -0.35
N ASN A 167 10.40 -18.74 0.29
CA ASN A 167 9.85 -19.97 -0.27
C ASN A 167 8.33 -19.83 -0.49
N ASP A 168 7.65 -19.02 0.31
CA ASP A 168 6.29 -18.59 0.05
C ASP A 168 6.23 -17.66 -1.19
N GLU A 169 7.15 -16.73 -1.41
CA GLU A 169 7.11 -15.86 -2.60
C GLU A 169 7.34 -16.64 -3.90
N THR A 170 8.25 -17.59 -3.95
CA THR A 170 8.40 -18.49 -5.12
C THR A 170 7.20 -19.43 -5.30
N GLN A 171 6.47 -19.73 -4.25
CA GLN A 171 5.21 -20.46 -4.30
C GLN A 171 4.01 -19.56 -4.64
N TRP A 172 4.10 -18.24 -4.37
CA TRP A 172 3.01 -17.33 -4.63
C TRP A 172 2.68 -17.16 -6.11
N LEU A 173 3.67 -17.09 -6.98
CA LEU A 173 3.42 -16.97 -8.41
C LEU A 173 2.63 -18.17 -8.95
N PRO A 174 3.04 -19.43 -8.71
CA PRO A 174 2.20 -20.59 -9.05
C PRO A 174 0.84 -20.59 -8.34
N ARG A 175 0.77 -20.15 -7.09
CA ARG A 175 -0.50 -20.06 -6.34
C ARG A 175 -1.45 -19.04 -6.95
N ILE A 176 -0.97 -17.85 -7.31
CA ILE A 176 -1.77 -16.81 -7.97
C ILE A 176 -2.24 -17.31 -9.35
N GLN A 177 -1.34 -17.87 -10.16
CA GLN A 177 -1.69 -18.42 -11.47
C GLN A 177 -2.71 -19.56 -11.35
N ASN A 178 -2.50 -20.45 -10.38
CA ASN A 178 -3.41 -21.53 -10.08
C ASN A 178 -4.77 -21.02 -9.56
N ALA A 179 -4.76 -19.97 -8.76
CA ALA A 179 -5.98 -19.35 -8.25
C ALA A 179 -6.83 -18.70 -9.35
N ILE A 180 -6.16 -18.03 -10.31
CA ILE A 180 -6.83 -17.49 -11.50
C ILE A 180 -7.42 -18.62 -12.35
N ALA A 181 -6.63 -19.68 -12.59
CA ALA A 181 -7.04 -20.80 -13.44
C ALA A 181 -8.13 -21.70 -12.81
N ASN A 182 -8.06 -21.95 -11.50
CA ASN A 182 -8.90 -22.92 -10.77
C ASN A 182 -10.00 -22.27 -9.90
N GLN A 183 -10.29 -20.99 -10.13
CA GLN A 183 -11.36 -20.26 -9.41
C GLN A 183 -11.19 -20.22 -7.89
N ASN A 184 -9.95 -20.19 -7.39
CA ASN A 184 -9.66 -20.00 -5.96
C ASN A 184 -9.67 -18.51 -5.54
N LEU A 185 -9.85 -17.60 -6.50
CA LEU A 185 -10.21 -16.21 -6.22
C LEU A 185 -11.71 -16.15 -5.91
N CYS A 186 -12.10 -15.24 -5.05
CA CYS A 186 -13.50 -14.97 -4.75
C CYS A 186 -13.76 -13.47 -4.57
N LEU A 187 -15.00 -13.06 -4.78
CA LEU A 187 -15.43 -11.69 -4.61
C LEU A 187 -16.21 -11.54 -3.31
N TYR A 188 -15.83 -10.54 -2.55
CA TYR A 188 -16.57 -10.05 -1.39
C TYR A 188 -17.25 -8.73 -1.75
N PHE A 189 -18.37 -8.46 -1.11
CA PHE A 189 -19.11 -7.23 -1.29
C PHE A 189 -19.16 -6.46 0.03
N GLN A 190 -18.64 -5.23 0.02
CA GLN A 190 -18.71 -4.33 1.17
C GLN A 190 -19.78 -3.26 0.91
N PRO A 191 -20.92 -3.31 1.64
CA PRO A 191 -21.99 -2.37 1.39
C PRO A 191 -21.63 -0.95 1.85
N ILE A 192 -21.99 0.04 1.04
CA ILE A 192 -21.95 1.47 1.36
C ILE A 192 -23.37 1.90 1.67
N VAL A 193 -23.61 2.30 2.92
CA VAL A 193 -24.96 2.64 3.41
C VAL A 193 -25.12 4.15 3.50
N ALA A 194 -26.20 4.67 2.89
CA ALA A 194 -26.51 6.08 2.99
C ALA A 194 -26.95 6.44 4.43
N ILE A 195 -26.38 7.53 4.96
CA ILE A 195 -26.74 8.05 6.29
C ILE A 195 -28.16 8.64 6.28
N SER A 196 -28.62 9.15 5.13
CA SER A 196 -29.97 9.70 4.96
C SER A 196 -30.88 8.70 4.22
N HIS A 197 -32.15 8.58 4.63
CA HIS A 197 -33.15 7.70 4.02
C HIS A 197 -33.58 8.09 2.60
N SER A 198 -32.99 9.11 1.99
CA SER A 198 -33.39 9.65 0.68
C SER A 198 -32.68 9.03 -0.52
N SER A 199 -31.80 8.05 -0.35
CA SER A 199 -31.13 7.41 -1.50
C SER A 199 -32.07 6.45 -2.22
N ASN A 200 -32.27 6.65 -3.52
CA ASN A 200 -33.01 5.75 -4.40
C ASN A 200 -32.23 4.46 -4.77
N LEU A 201 -31.00 4.31 -4.30
CA LEU A 201 -30.17 3.12 -4.51
C LEU A 201 -30.52 2.08 -3.45
N LYS A 202 -30.97 0.92 -3.89
CA LYS A 202 -31.27 -0.21 -2.99
C LYS A 202 -30.01 -0.95 -2.53
N GLU A 203 -28.99 -0.98 -3.36
CA GLU A 203 -27.70 -1.61 -3.05
C GLU A 203 -26.58 -0.75 -3.62
N HIS A 204 -25.61 -0.39 -2.79
CA HIS A 204 -24.40 0.31 -3.18
C HIS A 204 -23.25 -0.29 -2.39
N GLY A 205 -22.15 -0.59 -3.03
CA GLY A 205 -20.99 -1.15 -2.35
C GLY A 205 -19.84 -1.50 -3.27
N GLU A 206 -18.75 -1.85 -2.64
CA GLU A 206 -17.49 -2.15 -3.28
C GLU A 206 -17.28 -3.66 -3.42
N ILE A 207 -16.80 -4.08 -4.59
CA ILE A 207 -16.43 -5.46 -4.87
C ILE A 207 -14.95 -5.62 -4.60
N LEU A 208 -14.63 -6.53 -3.70
CA LEU A 208 -13.29 -6.74 -3.17
C LEU A 208 -12.83 -8.17 -3.45
N VAL A 209 -11.69 -8.32 -4.14
CA VAL A 209 -11.09 -9.63 -4.39
C VAL A 209 -10.51 -10.23 -3.11
N ARG A 210 -10.63 -11.54 -2.96
CA ARG A 210 -10.01 -12.36 -1.92
C ARG A 210 -9.46 -13.63 -2.54
N LEU A 211 -8.53 -14.28 -1.85
CA LEU A 211 -7.93 -15.53 -2.30
C LEU A 211 -8.18 -16.62 -1.25
N TYR A 212 -8.58 -17.81 -1.67
CA TYR A 212 -8.64 -18.98 -0.80
C TYR A 212 -7.30 -19.74 -0.82
N GLY A 213 -6.72 -19.94 0.35
CA GLY A 213 -5.54 -20.78 0.53
C GLY A 213 -5.88 -22.27 0.60
N GLU A 214 -4.83 -23.12 0.70
CA GLU A 214 -4.94 -24.59 0.64
C GLU A 214 -5.88 -25.23 1.68
N LYS A 215 -6.09 -24.56 2.82
CA LYS A 215 -6.99 -25.01 3.90
C LYS A 215 -8.30 -24.22 3.93
N ASN A 216 -8.76 -23.68 2.80
CA ASN A 216 -9.89 -22.76 2.72
C ASN A 216 -9.76 -21.53 3.62
N GLN A 217 -8.53 -21.17 4.02
CA GLN A 217 -8.28 -19.93 4.73
C GLN A 217 -8.42 -18.75 3.79
N LEU A 218 -9.07 -17.70 4.25
CA LEU A 218 -9.22 -16.46 3.48
C LEU A 218 -7.93 -15.65 3.55
N ILE A 219 -7.40 -15.30 2.39
CA ILE A 219 -6.19 -14.48 2.23
C ILE A 219 -6.61 -13.10 1.73
N LEU A 220 -6.17 -12.06 2.44
CA LEU A 220 -6.50 -10.68 2.15
C LEU A 220 -5.65 -10.11 1.01
N PRO A 221 -6.14 -9.11 0.26
CA PRO A 221 -5.43 -8.49 -0.87
C PRO A 221 -4.01 -8.04 -0.54
N ASN A 222 -3.79 -7.42 0.61
CA ASN A 222 -2.49 -6.91 1.04
C ASN A 222 -1.40 -8.00 1.15
N SER A 223 -1.78 -9.27 1.20
CA SER A 223 -0.83 -10.38 1.27
C SER A 223 -0.43 -10.93 -0.10
N PHE A 224 -1.24 -10.75 -1.16
CA PHE A 224 -0.95 -11.34 -2.47
C PHE A 224 -0.90 -10.33 -3.63
N LEU A 225 -1.61 -9.19 -3.55
CA LEU A 225 -1.58 -8.19 -4.64
C LEU A 225 -0.21 -7.57 -4.84
N PRO A 226 0.59 -7.20 -3.80
CA PRO A 226 1.95 -6.69 -4.01
C PRO A 226 2.86 -7.70 -4.71
N ILE A 227 2.65 -9.00 -4.46
CA ILE A 227 3.38 -10.08 -5.13
C ILE A 227 2.91 -10.21 -6.58
N ALA A 228 1.59 -10.18 -6.80
CA ALA A 228 1.01 -10.18 -8.14
C ALA A 228 1.51 -9.01 -8.99
N GLU A 229 1.67 -7.84 -8.38
CA GLU A 229 2.23 -6.65 -9.02
C GLU A 229 3.69 -6.86 -9.44
N ARG A 230 4.54 -7.33 -8.53
CA ARG A 230 5.96 -7.64 -8.78
C ARG A 230 6.16 -8.66 -9.91
N TYR A 231 5.28 -9.66 -10.00
CA TYR A 231 5.34 -10.72 -11.01
C TYR A 231 4.43 -10.46 -12.22
N HIS A 232 3.96 -9.22 -12.42
CA HIS A 232 3.14 -8.79 -13.57
C HIS A 232 1.85 -9.59 -13.77
N GLN A 233 1.25 -10.08 -12.68
CA GLN A 233 -0.01 -10.85 -12.71
C GLN A 233 -1.25 -9.97 -12.52
N MET A 234 -1.09 -8.66 -12.26
CA MET A 234 -2.21 -7.76 -11.96
C MET A 234 -3.23 -7.69 -13.08
N VAL A 235 -2.80 -7.63 -14.34
CA VAL A 235 -3.72 -7.57 -15.48
C VAL A 235 -4.63 -8.79 -15.55
N GLU A 236 -4.11 -9.98 -15.25
CA GLU A 236 -4.91 -11.21 -15.26
C GLU A 236 -5.87 -11.28 -14.07
N ILE A 237 -5.47 -10.76 -12.90
CA ILE A 237 -6.36 -10.60 -11.74
C ILE A 237 -7.48 -9.61 -12.08
N ASP A 238 -7.15 -8.44 -12.65
CA ASP A 238 -8.16 -7.44 -13.02
C ASP A 238 -9.14 -7.98 -14.07
N ARG A 239 -8.66 -8.73 -15.06
CA ARG A 239 -9.52 -9.43 -16.03
C ARG A 239 -10.48 -10.39 -15.35
N TRP A 240 -9.98 -11.20 -14.43
CA TRP A 240 -10.79 -12.13 -13.66
C TRP A 240 -11.82 -11.38 -12.82
N VAL A 241 -11.40 -10.33 -12.09
CA VAL A 241 -12.30 -9.49 -11.26
C VAL A 241 -13.40 -8.86 -12.12
N ILE A 242 -13.06 -8.27 -13.25
CA ILE A 242 -14.06 -7.69 -14.17
C ILE A 242 -15.09 -8.75 -14.59
N LYS A 243 -14.64 -9.89 -15.11
CA LYS A 243 -15.54 -10.94 -15.58
C LYS A 243 -16.50 -11.42 -14.49
N GLU A 244 -15.96 -11.83 -13.35
CA GLU A 244 -16.76 -12.36 -12.24
C GLU A 244 -17.67 -11.29 -11.59
N SER A 245 -17.19 -10.03 -11.53
CA SER A 245 -18.02 -8.91 -11.04
C SER A 245 -19.23 -8.67 -11.94
N LEU A 246 -19.05 -8.69 -13.26
CA LEU A 246 -20.18 -8.49 -14.20
C LEU A 246 -21.20 -9.64 -14.09
N GLU A 247 -20.76 -10.88 -13.91
CA GLU A 247 -21.64 -12.03 -13.67
C GLU A 247 -22.40 -11.88 -12.33
N LEU A 248 -21.70 -11.51 -11.25
CA LEU A 248 -22.31 -11.25 -9.95
C LEU A 248 -23.36 -10.13 -10.01
N ILE A 249 -23.02 -9.00 -10.65
CA ILE A 249 -23.92 -7.86 -10.82
C ILE A 249 -25.17 -8.26 -11.60
N ASN A 250 -25.03 -9.05 -12.66
CA ASN A 250 -26.16 -9.54 -13.44
C ASN A 250 -27.12 -10.40 -12.61
N ILE A 251 -26.60 -11.24 -11.72
CA ILE A 251 -27.41 -12.04 -10.80
C ILE A 251 -28.13 -11.15 -9.78
N ARG A 252 -27.43 -10.21 -9.18
CA ARG A 252 -27.98 -9.31 -8.15
C ARG A 252 -29.04 -8.37 -8.71
N LEU A 253 -28.81 -7.78 -9.87
CA LEU A 253 -29.77 -6.87 -10.51
C LEU A 253 -31.04 -7.57 -11.01
N LYS A 254 -31.01 -8.88 -11.25
CA LYS A 254 -32.22 -9.68 -11.48
C LYS A 254 -33.08 -9.81 -10.22
N GLN A 255 -32.45 -9.79 -9.04
CA GLN A 255 -33.15 -9.87 -7.75
C GLN A 255 -33.54 -8.49 -7.21
N GLN A 256 -32.76 -7.46 -7.51
CA GLN A 256 -32.96 -6.09 -7.04
C GLN A 256 -32.87 -5.11 -8.23
N SER A 257 -33.87 -4.29 -8.40
CA SER A 257 -34.01 -3.43 -9.59
C SER A 257 -33.02 -2.27 -9.67
N ARG A 258 -32.23 -1.95 -8.66
CA ARG A 258 -31.30 -0.82 -8.63
C ARG A 258 -30.14 -1.10 -7.71
N GLY A 259 -28.92 -0.88 -8.24
CA GLY A 259 -27.68 -1.00 -7.49
C GLY A 259 -26.54 -0.25 -8.19
N MET A 260 -25.49 0.10 -7.46
CA MET A 260 -24.22 0.59 -7.99
C MET A 260 -23.08 -0.19 -7.34
N TYR A 261 -22.25 -0.76 -8.16
CA TYR A 261 -21.17 -1.65 -7.75
C TYR A 261 -19.82 -1.04 -8.12
N VAL A 262 -18.96 -0.84 -7.12
CA VAL A 262 -17.66 -0.24 -7.28
C VAL A 262 -16.63 -1.36 -7.53
N ILE A 263 -15.80 -1.19 -8.57
CA ILE A 263 -14.78 -2.15 -8.98
C ILE A 263 -13.45 -1.41 -9.09
N ASN A 264 -12.46 -1.85 -8.33
CA ASN A 264 -11.11 -1.30 -8.34
C ASN A 264 -10.36 -1.69 -9.64
N LEU A 265 -9.54 -0.75 -10.15
CA LEU A 265 -8.66 -0.97 -11.30
C LEU A 265 -7.21 -0.69 -10.91
N SER A 266 -6.30 -1.58 -11.32
CA SER A 266 -4.87 -1.39 -11.10
C SER A 266 -4.22 -0.48 -12.16
N ALA A 267 -3.06 0.11 -11.82
CA ALA A 267 -2.22 0.85 -12.76
C ALA A 267 -1.81 0.00 -13.97
N HIS A 268 -1.54 -1.29 -13.73
CA HIS A 268 -1.12 -2.24 -14.75
C HIS A 268 -2.24 -2.51 -15.77
N ALA A 269 -3.48 -2.61 -15.31
CA ALA A 269 -4.65 -2.77 -16.18
C ALA A 269 -4.83 -1.56 -17.10
N LEU A 270 -4.77 -0.35 -16.55
CA LEU A 270 -4.89 0.89 -17.31
C LEU A 270 -3.74 1.09 -18.30
N SER A 271 -2.57 0.54 -18.00
CA SER A 271 -1.40 0.58 -18.88
C SER A 271 -1.39 -0.50 -19.96
N ASN A 272 -2.27 -1.49 -19.90
CA ASN A 272 -2.36 -2.57 -20.87
C ASN A 272 -3.22 -2.15 -22.09
N GLU A 273 -2.65 -2.29 -23.30
CA GLU A 273 -3.30 -1.82 -24.53
C GLU A 273 -4.61 -2.54 -24.87
N ASN A 274 -4.73 -3.81 -24.50
CA ASN A 274 -5.88 -4.65 -24.80
C ASN A 274 -6.92 -4.70 -23.67
N PHE A 275 -6.65 -4.05 -22.54
CA PHE A 275 -7.53 -4.15 -21.37
C PHE A 275 -8.83 -3.36 -21.57
N LEU A 276 -8.76 -2.20 -22.18
CA LEU A 276 -9.95 -1.40 -22.49
C LEU A 276 -10.93 -2.17 -23.39
N ASP A 277 -10.43 -2.76 -24.46
CA ASP A 277 -11.25 -3.56 -25.37
C ASP A 277 -11.84 -4.79 -24.68
N TYR A 278 -11.06 -5.41 -23.78
CA TYR A 278 -11.54 -6.53 -22.96
C TYR A 278 -12.76 -6.09 -22.10
N VAL A 279 -12.66 -4.95 -21.41
CA VAL A 279 -13.75 -4.42 -20.56
C VAL A 279 -14.97 -4.09 -21.41
N ILE A 280 -14.79 -3.38 -22.53
CA ILE A 280 -15.88 -2.99 -23.44
C ILE A 280 -16.61 -4.25 -23.96
N ASN A 281 -15.88 -5.25 -24.41
CA ASN A 281 -16.47 -6.47 -24.93
C ASN A 281 -17.30 -7.22 -23.87
N HIS A 282 -16.83 -7.26 -22.61
CA HIS A 282 -17.57 -7.93 -21.54
C HIS A 282 -18.80 -7.10 -21.10
N LEU A 283 -18.71 -5.76 -21.09
CA LEU A 283 -19.85 -4.88 -20.80
C LEU A 283 -20.96 -5.03 -21.85
N ASN A 284 -20.60 -5.08 -23.12
CA ASN A 284 -21.57 -5.23 -24.21
C ASN A 284 -22.34 -6.57 -24.21
N GLN A 285 -21.83 -7.56 -23.49
CA GLN A 285 -22.49 -8.88 -23.32
C GLN A 285 -23.50 -8.89 -22.16
N GLN A 286 -23.54 -7.83 -21.34
CA GLN A 286 -24.42 -7.79 -20.17
C GLN A 286 -25.84 -7.31 -20.49
N ALA A 287 -26.80 -7.81 -19.72
CA ALA A 287 -28.21 -7.44 -19.85
C ALA A 287 -28.58 -6.19 -19.03
N PHE A 288 -27.70 -5.74 -18.13
CA PHE A 288 -27.93 -4.55 -17.29
C PHE A 288 -27.26 -3.31 -17.88
N HIS A 289 -27.70 -2.14 -17.41
CA HIS A 289 -27.18 -0.87 -17.90
C HIS A 289 -25.79 -0.57 -17.26
N PRO A 290 -24.77 -0.14 -18.02
CA PRO A 290 -23.43 0.13 -17.48
C PRO A 290 -23.39 1.18 -16.36
N SER A 291 -24.42 2.02 -16.19
CA SER A 291 -24.53 2.97 -15.07
C SER A 291 -24.63 2.31 -13.68
N ASN A 292 -24.81 1.01 -13.63
CA ASN A 292 -24.72 0.23 -12.39
C ASN A 292 -23.27 -0.04 -11.95
N ILE A 293 -22.28 0.31 -12.77
CA ILE A 293 -20.86 0.10 -12.49
C ILE A 293 -20.18 1.44 -12.24
N CYS A 294 -19.41 1.50 -11.19
CA CYS A 294 -18.44 2.55 -10.90
C CYS A 294 -17.05 1.93 -10.86
N PHE A 295 -16.17 2.36 -11.74
CA PHE A 295 -14.75 1.97 -11.66
C PHE A 295 -14.02 2.90 -10.71
N GLU A 296 -13.15 2.34 -9.88
CA GLU A 296 -12.37 3.09 -8.89
C GLU A 296 -10.89 3.02 -9.22
N ILE A 297 -10.25 4.19 -9.20
CA ILE A 297 -8.80 4.35 -9.40
C ILE A 297 -8.23 5.19 -8.27
N THR A 298 -7.01 4.92 -7.86
CA THR A 298 -6.34 5.78 -6.87
C THR A 298 -5.79 7.05 -7.51
N GLU A 299 -5.62 8.11 -6.71
CA GLU A 299 -5.02 9.37 -7.16
C GLU A 299 -3.63 9.16 -7.80
N ASN A 300 -2.81 8.27 -7.24
CA ASN A 300 -1.48 7.96 -7.76
C ASN A 300 -1.52 7.38 -9.18
N ILE A 301 -2.47 6.51 -9.45
CA ILE A 301 -2.67 5.93 -10.79
C ILE A 301 -3.06 7.02 -11.79
N ALA A 302 -3.97 7.90 -11.40
CA ALA A 302 -4.43 8.99 -12.25
C ALA A 302 -3.31 9.97 -12.63
N LEU A 303 -2.35 10.19 -11.73
CA LEU A 303 -1.22 11.09 -11.94
C LEU A 303 -0.07 10.46 -12.74
N ALA A 304 0.08 9.13 -12.71
CA ALA A 304 1.19 8.43 -13.37
C ALA A 304 1.14 8.54 -14.91
N ASP A 305 -0.05 8.43 -15.51
CA ASP A 305 -0.27 8.60 -16.97
C ASP A 305 -1.66 9.21 -17.22
N LEU A 306 -1.75 10.53 -16.98
CA LEU A 306 -3.01 11.26 -17.05
C LEU A 306 -3.73 11.10 -18.40
N GLN A 307 -3.00 11.17 -19.52
CA GLN A 307 -3.60 11.14 -20.85
C GLN A 307 -4.25 9.77 -21.13
N ARG A 308 -3.57 8.70 -20.76
CA ARG A 308 -4.06 7.33 -20.96
C ARG A 308 -5.28 7.05 -20.06
N VAL A 309 -5.18 7.46 -18.79
CA VAL A 309 -6.28 7.33 -17.84
C VAL A 309 -7.51 8.08 -18.29
N VAL A 310 -7.37 9.33 -18.75
CA VAL A 310 -8.52 10.11 -19.28
C VAL A 310 -9.13 9.43 -20.49
N THR A 311 -8.33 8.91 -21.42
CA THR A 311 -8.83 8.19 -22.61
C THR A 311 -9.65 6.95 -22.18
N PHE A 312 -9.17 6.18 -21.22
CA PHE A 312 -9.86 5.02 -20.66
C PHE A 312 -11.19 5.39 -20.00
N ILE A 313 -11.16 6.41 -19.15
CA ILE A 313 -12.36 6.93 -18.45
C ILE A 313 -13.42 7.39 -19.46
N VAL A 314 -13.02 8.22 -20.43
CA VAL A 314 -13.93 8.75 -21.43
C VAL A 314 -14.59 7.63 -22.25
N ALA A 315 -13.82 6.62 -22.65
CA ALA A 315 -14.34 5.48 -23.41
C ALA A 315 -15.44 4.73 -22.63
N LEU A 316 -15.21 4.42 -21.36
CA LEU A 316 -16.19 3.69 -20.54
C LEU A 316 -17.37 4.59 -20.08
N LYS A 317 -17.13 5.88 -19.85
CA LYS A 317 -18.24 6.83 -19.57
C LYS A 317 -19.18 6.99 -20.78
N ASN A 318 -18.67 6.92 -21.99
CA ASN A 318 -19.51 6.93 -23.19
C ASN A 318 -20.44 5.70 -23.28
N LEU A 319 -20.09 4.60 -22.62
CA LEU A 319 -20.97 3.42 -22.46
C LEU A 319 -21.95 3.58 -21.28
N GLY A 320 -21.75 4.59 -20.42
CA GLY A 320 -22.62 4.89 -19.28
C GLY A 320 -22.02 4.50 -17.92
N CYS A 321 -20.79 3.96 -17.84
CA CYS A 321 -20.11 3.68 -16.57
C CYS A 321 -19.79 4.95 -15.81
N ARG A 322 -19.57 4.81 -14.49
CA ARG A 322 -19.14 5.88 -13.59
C ARG A 322 -17.72 5.63 -13.11
N PHE A 323 -17.10 6.69 -12.59
CA PHE A 323 -15.74 6.62 -12.03
C PHE A 323 -15.65 7.32 -10.69
N SER A 324 -14.94 6.71 -9.75
CA SER A 324 -14.53 7.26 -8.45
C SER A 324 -13.00 7.33 -8.33
N MET A 325 -12.57 8.27 -7.49
CA MET A 325 -11.16 8.41 -7.15
C MET A 325 -10.95 8.12 -5.68
N ASP A 326 -10.13 7.12 -5.39
CA ASP A 326 -9.75 6.72 -4.04
C ASP A 326 -8.41 7.33 -3.61
N ASP A 327 -8.12 7.30 -2.30
CA ASP A 327 -6.92 7.87 -1.67
C ASP A 327 -6.68 9.36 -2.02
N PHE A 328 -7.76 10.10 -2.27
CA PHE A 328 -7.72 11.49 -2.70
C PHE A 328 -7.13 12.42 -1.64
N GLY A 329 -6.21 13.30 -2.08
CA GLY A 329 -5.58 14.32 -1.22
C GLY A 329 -4.30 13.87 -0.53
N GLY A 330 -3.81 12.65 -0.80
CA GLY A 330 -2.54 12.13 -0.30
C GLY A 330 -1.31 12.81 -0.92
N ASN A 331 -1.45 13.39 -2.09
CA ASN A 331 -0.37 14.09 -2.79
C ASN A 331 -0.52 15.61 -2.69
N LEU A 332 0.58 16.29 -2.39
CA LEU A 332 0.68 17.76 -2.36
C LEU A 332 0.59 18.44 -3.75
N THR A 333 0.07 17.73 -4.74
CA THR A 333 -0.10 18.23 -6.10
C THR A 333 -1.30 19.17 -6.17
N SER A 334 -1.17 20.23 -6.96
CA SER A 334 -2.24 21.20 -7.16
C SER A 334 -3.47 20.49 -7.76
N PHE A 335 -4.66 20.72 -7.25
CA PHE A 335 -5.94 20.16 -7.73
C PHE A 335 -6.27 20.52 -9.19
N SER A 336 -5.32 21.13 -9.92
CA SER A 336 -5.52 21.55 -11.32
C SER A 336 -5.75 20.36 -12.28
N TYR A 337 -5.23 19.18 -11.96
CA TYR A 337 -5.40 17.98 -12.78
C TYR A 337 -6.85 17.46 -12.77
N LEU A 338 -7.60 17.67 -11.67
CA LEU A 338 -9.00 17.26 -11.57
C LEU A 338 -9.91 17.84 -12.64
N LYS A 339 -9.57 19.04 -13.12
CA LYS A 339 -10.34 19.67 -14.21
C LYS A 339 -10.31 18.85 -15.50
N ASN A 340 -9.30 17.99 -15.64
CA ASN A 340 -9.06 17.21 -16.85
C ASN A 340 -9.50 15.74 -16.73
N ILE A 341 -9.84 15.28 -15.52
CA ILE A 341 -10.27 13.90 -15.29
C ILE A 341 -11.78 13.89 -15.03
N PRO A 342 -12.57 13.25 -15.88
CA PRO A 342 -14.03 13.26 -15.73
C PRO A 342 -14.49 12.21 -14.69
N ILE A 343 -14.18 12.44 -13.41
CA ILE A 343 -14.60 11.64 -12.26
C ILE A 343 -15.99 12.04 -11.81
N ASP A 344 -16.76 11.09 -11.27
CA ASP A 344 -18.13 11.31 -10.76
C ASP A 344 -18.15 11.41 -9.22
N TYR A 345 -17.21 10.73 -8.54
CA TYR A 345 -17.16 10.66 -7.07
C TYR A 345 -15.74 10.79 -6.53
#